data_ae64a5d6e6eda931a2f0463d0cd81887
#
_entry.id   ae64a5d6e6eda931a2f0463d0cd81887
#
_cell.length_a   1.000
_cell.length_b   1.000
_cell.length_c   1.000
_cell.angle_alpha   90.00
_cell.angle_beta   90.00
_cell.angle_gamma   90.00
#
_symmetry.space_group_name_H-M   'P 1'
#
loop_
_entity.id
_entity.type
_entity.pdbx_description
1 polymer ?
#
loop_
_entity_poly.entity_id
_entity_poly.type
_entity_poly.pdbx_seq_one_letter_code
_entity_poly.pdbx_strand_id
1 'polypeptide(L)'
;MRKFRIILTALALAIIALVVYLLYILNIIPHRKYSNEDFGIATYISAQDKDGDGVDDQTDILHNVRAYIATNPEYKSKYYAGGYPDDGYGVCTDVVAQGLLHAGYDLQQLVDEDIATHPDMYEVEKADPNIDFRRVRNLLVYFKNYAISLTTDISQIDEWQGGDIIVFKKHIGIVSDMRNRNGVPFIIHHANPYQKHYEEDILENRQDIVGHFRIS
;
A
#
# COMPACT_ATOMS: atom_id res chain seq x y z
N MET A 1 36.43 7.63 39.47
CA MET A 1 35.83 8.69 38.64
C MET A 1 35.98 8.41 37.12
N ARG A 2 37.19 8.12 36.59
CA ARG A 2 37.38 7.89 35.13
C ARG A 2 36.60 6.69 34.57
N LYS A 3 36.61 5.53 35.26
CA LYS A 3 35.84 4.31 34.85
C LYS A 3 34.33 4.58 34.84
N PHE A 4 33.80 5.29 35.84
CA PHE A 4 32.36 5.63 35.90
C PHE A 4 31.93 6.54 34.75
N ARG A 5 32.75 7.54 34.40
CA ARG A 5 32.47 8.40 33.22
C ARG A 5 32.48 7.61 31.92
N ILE A 6 33.41 6.67 31.73
CA ILE A 6 33.47 5.81 30.55
C ILE A 6 32.21 4.96 30.45
N ILE A 7 31.75 4.34 31.54
CA ILE A 7 30.51 3.53 31.57
C ILE A 7 29.31 4.43 31.25
N LEU A 8 29.21 5.62 31.82
CA LEU A 8 28.10 6.53 31.55
C LEU A 8 28.06 6.98 30.08
N THR A 9 29.22 7.27 29.49
CA THR A 9 29.32 7.64 28.08
C THR A 9 28.94 6.46 27.17
N ALA A 10 29.41 5.25 27.49
CA ALA A 10 29.05 4.06 26.72
C ALA A 10 27.54 3.77 26.78
N LEU A 11 26.91 3.91 27.95
CA LEU A 11 25.48 3.78 28.12
C LEU A 11 24.70 4.83 27.31
N ALA A 12 25.11 6.08 27.35
CA ALA A 12 24.49 7.15 26.58
C ALA A 12 24.56 6.88 25.06
N LEU A 13 25.72 6.44 24.57
CA LEU A 13 25.88 6.08 23.15
C LEU A 13 24.99 4.88 22.76
N ALA A 14 24.87 3.88 23.63
CA ALA A 14 23.99 2.74 23.38
C ALA A 14 22.51 3.16 23.32
N ILE A 15 22.06 4.06 24.20
CA ILE A 15 20.70 4.60 24.16
C ILE A 15 20.46 5.41 22.88
N ILE A 16 21.40 6.26 22.48
CA ILE A 16 21.29 7.03 21.24
C ILE A 16 21.19 6.07 20.04
N ALA A 17 22.05 5.06 19.97
CA ALA A 17 22.01 4.08 18.89
C ALA A 17 20.67 3.32 18.84
N LEU A 18 20.13 2.94 20.00
CA LEU A 18 18.81 2.30 20.10
C LEU A 18 17.70 3.23 19.61
N VAL A 19 17.71 4.50 20.02
CA VAL A 19 16.72 5.50 19.59
C VAL A 19 16.78 5.69 18.08
N VAL A 20 17.97 5.87 17.51
CA VAL A 20 18.15 6.02 16.05
C VAL A 20 17.65 4.76 15.31
N TYR A 21 17.96 3.58 15.83
CA TYR A 21 17.48 2.31 15.27
C TYR A 21 15.94 2.23 15.30
N LEU A 22 15.31 2.61 16.42
CA LEU A 22 13.84 2.63 16.53
C LEU A 22 13.22 3.64 15.56
N LEU A 23 13.79 4.84 15.44
CA LEU A 23 13.32 5.85 14.48
C LEU A 23 13.43 5.35 13.03
N TYR A 24 14.47 4.57 12.74
CA TYR A 24 14.66 3.95 11.42
C TYR A 24 13.60 2.89 11.15
N ILE A 25 13.43 1.87 12.01
CA ILE A 25 12.45 0.80 11.76
C ILE A 25 10.99 1.28 11.76
N LEU A 26 10.71 2.42 12.42
CA LEU A 26 9.39 3.07 12.40
C LEU A 26 9.17 4.00 11.20
N ASN A 27 10.07 3.99 10.22
CA ASN A 27 10.05 4.87 9.04
C ASN A 27 9.96 6.39 9.36
N ILE A 28 10.36 6.81 10.59
CA ILE A 28 10.46 8.23 10.95
C ILE A 28 11.68 8.87 10.27
N ILE A 29 12.79 8.11 10.19
CA ILE A 29 13.95 8.45 9.37
C ILE A 29 13.74 7.79 8.00
N PRO A 30 13.72 8.58 6.91
CA PRO A 30 13.52 8.04 5.57
C PRO A 30 14.59 7.00 5.21
N HIS A 31 14.15 5.87 4.64
CA HIS A 31 15.05 4.86 4.11
C HIS A 31 15.57 5.28 2.73
N ARG A 32 16.79 4.85 2.41
CA ARG A 32 17.34 5.04 1.07
C ARG A 32 16.53 4.25 0.06
N LYS A 33 16.15 4.91 -1.03
CA LYS A 33 15.38 4.33 -2.14
C LYS A 33 16.32 3.97 -3.28
N TYR A 34 16.02 2.85 -3.91
CA TYR A 34 16.65 2.32 -5.11
C TYR A 34 15.55 2.07 -6.16
N SER A 35 15.92 2.07 -7.43
CA SER A 35 15.01 1.76 -8.54
C SER A 35 15.03 0.27 -8.90
N ASN A 36 14.12 -0.16 -9.78
CA ASN A 36 14.19 -1.49 -10.40
C ASN A 36 15.52 -1.73 -11.11
N GLU A 37 16.07 -0.70 -11.78
CA GLU A 37 17.33 -0.79 -12.54
C GLU A 37 18.52 -1.12 -11.65
N ASP A 38 18.56 -0.63 -10.40
CA ASP A 38 19.64 -0.93 -9.44
C ASP A 38 19.77 -2.44 -9.15
N PHE A 39 18.69 -3.20 -9.40
CA PHE A 39 18.62 -4.65 -9.20
C PHE A 39 18.52 -5.44 -10.52
N GLY A 40 18.59 -4.78 -11.67
CA GLY A 40 18.43 -5.41 -12.99
C GLY A 40 17.01 -5.93 -13.25
N ILE A 41 16.01 -5.39 -12.55
CA ILE A 41 14.61 -5.78 -12.67
C ILE A 41 13.97 -4.96 -13.79
N ALA A 42 13.39 -5.63 -14.79
CA ALA A 42 12.60 -4.97 -15.82
C ALA A 42 11.28 -4.44 -15.21
N THR A 43 10.94 -3.20 -15.51
CA THR A 43 9.63 -2.63 -15.12
C THR A 43 8.53 -3.32 -15.91
N TYR A 44 7.50 -3.81 -15.22
CA TYR A 44 6.31 -4.36 -15.85
C TYR A 44 5.47 -3.24 -16.46
N ILE A 45 4.99 -3.47 -17.68
CA ILE A 45 4.07 -2.61 -18.43
C ILE A 45 2.86 -3.45 -18.77
N SER A 46 1.66 -3.01 -18.39
CA SER A 46 0.41 -3.70 -18.70
C SER A 46 0.12 -3.63 -20.21
N ALA A 47 -0.55 -4.64 -20.73
CA ALA A 47 -1.12 -4.59 -22.08
C ALA A 47 -2.48 -3.86 -22.11
N GLN A 48 -3.02 -3.51 -20.95
CA GLN A 48 -4.32 -2.84 -20.80
C GLN A 48 -4.12 -1.33 -20.61
N ASP A 49 -5.04 -0.56 -21.14
CA ASP A 49 -5.23 0.88 -20.99
C ASP A 49 -6.76 1.06 -20.88
N LYS A 50 -7.29 0.95 -19.67
CA LYS A 50 -8.73 0.80 -19.39
C LYS A 50 -9.50 2.09 -19.63
N ASP A 51 -8.91 3.23 -19.32
CA ASP A 51 -9.53 4.55 -19.51
C ASP A 51 -9.24 5.16 -20.88
N GLY A 52 -8.27 4.60 -21.63
CA GLY A 52 -7.93 4.98 -23.00
C GLY A 52 -7.14 6.28 -23.12
N ASP A 53 -6.36 6.64 -22.09
CA ASP A 53 -5.59 7.87 -22.05
C ASP A 53 -4.19 7.75 -22.71
N GLY A 54 -3.77 6.52 -23.05
CA GLY A 54 -2.49 6.18 -23.67
C GLY A 54 -1.39 5.80 -22.69
N VAL A 55 -1.70 5.69 -21.40
CA VAL A 55 -0.84 5.15 -20.35
C VAL A 55 -1.32 3.73 -20.00
N ASP A 56 -0.44 2.80 -19.80
CA ASP A 56 -0.83 1.45 -19.36
C ASP A 56 -1.34 1.46 -17.91
N ASP A 57 -2.31 0.59 -17.60
CA ASP A 57 -2.98 0.54 -16.30
C ASP A 57 -2.03 0.41 -15.10
N GLN A 58 -0.93 -0.33 -15.25
CA GLN A 58 0.03 -0.55 -14.17
C GLN A 58 0.78 0.74 -13.82
N THR A 59 1.24 1.46 -14.83
CA THR A 59 1.89 2.77 -14.71
C THR A 59 0.90 3.80 -14.18
N ASP A 60 -0.33 3.78 -14.70
CA ASP A 60 -1.36 4.73 -14.34
C ASP A 60 -1.80 4.59 -12.88
N ILE A 61 -2.07 3.36 -12.40
CA ILE A 61 -2.37 3.10 -10.99
C ILE A 61 -1.28 3.69 -10.08
N LEU A 62 0.00 3.47 -10.40
CA LEU A 62 1.11 4.00 -9.60
C LEU A 62 1.17 5.54 -9.61
N HIS A 63 0.98 6.16 -10.78
CA HIS A 63 0.94 7.61 -10.92
C HIS A 63 -0.23 8.23 -10.14
N ASN A 64 -1.42 7.64 -10.25
CA ASN A 64 -2.63 8.13 -9.61
C ASN A 64 -2.57 8.02 -8.09
N VAL A 65 -2.03 6.91 -7.57
CA VAL A 65 -1.77 6.78 -6.13
C VAL A 65 -0.81 7.85 -5.64
N ARG A 66 0.27 8.14 -6.39
CA ARG A 66 1.21 9.21 -6.04
C ARG A 66 0.56 10.60 -6.12
N ALA A 67 -0.28 10.84 -7.11
CA ALA A 67 -1.06 12.08 -7.20
C ALA A 67 -2.00 12.24 -6.00
N TYR A 68 -2.69 11.17 -5.59
CA TYR A 68 -3.55 11.18 -4.41
C TYR A 68 -2.79 11.47 -3.13
N ILE A 69 -1.68 10.76 -2.84
CA ILE A 69 -0.91 11.00 -1.61
C ILE A 69 -0.22 12.37 -1.59
N ALA A 70 0.05 12.97 -2.76
CA ALA A 70 0.59 14.33 -2.87
C ALA A 70 -0.42 15.39 -2.39
N THR A 71 -1.72 15.08 -2.32
CA THR A 71 -2.74 15.94 -1.68
C THR A 71 -2.62 15.94 -0.15
N ASN A 72 -1.80 15.05 0.41
CA ASN A 72 -1.53 14.92 1.82
C ASN A 72 -2.79 14.67 2.68
N PRO A 73 -3.62 13.66 2.38
CA PRO A 73 -4.85 13.38 3.09
C PRO A 73 -4.57 13.02 4.56
N GLU A 74 -5.29 13.63 5.51
CA GLU A 74 -5.18 13.28 6.92
C GLU A 74 -5.82 11.92 7.21
N TYR A 75 -5.27 11.16 8.15
CA TYR A 75 -5.83 9.87 8.53
C TYR A 75 -7.13 10.02 9.32
N LYS A 76 -8.25 9.57 8.73
CA LYS A 76 -9.52 9.48 9.44
C LYS A 76 -10.46 8.48 8.78
N SER A 77 -10.91 7.49 9.55
CA SER A 77 -11.97 6.59 9.11
C SER A 77 -13.33 7.24 9.36
N LYS A 78 -14.05 7.54 8.26
CA LYS A 78 -15.40 8.12 8.27
C LYS A 78 -16.28 7.40 7.26
N TYR A 79 -17.58 7.45 7.47
CA TYR A 79 -18.56 7.11 6.45
C TYR A 79 -18.79 8.32 5.54
N TYR A 80 -18.87 8.06 4.23
CA TYR A 80 -19.17 9.06 3.19
C TYR A 80 -20.36 8.58 2.38
N ALA A 81 -21.43 9.39 2.31
CA ALA A 81 -22.64 9.05 1.57
C ALA A 81 -22.44 8.94 0.05
N GLY A 82 -21.33 9.48 -0.47
CA GLY A 82 -20.88 9.31 -1.87
C GLY A 82 -19.86 8.20 -2.05
N GLY A 83 -19.47 7.48 -0.96
CA GLY A 83 -18.45 6.44 -0.97
C GLY A 83 -17.04 6.99 -0.82
N TYR A 84 -16.60 7.82 -1.74
CA TYR A 84 -15.25 8.38 -1.73
C TYR A 84 -15.12 9.59 -0.79
N PRO A 85 -13.98 9.72 -0.05
CA PRO A 85 -13.69 10.93 0.72
C PRO A 85 -13.57 12.17 -0.16
N ASP A 86 -14.16 13.29 0.28
CA ASP A 86 -14.18 14.59 -0.41
C ASP A 86 -13.69 15.76 0.47
N ASP A 87 -13.17 15.44 1.67
CA ASP A 87 -12.86 16.42 2.72
C ASP A 87 -11.40 16.42 3.20
N GLY A 88 -10.50 15.84 2.39
CA GLY A 88 -9.06 15.78 2.70
C GLY A 88 -8.69 14.73 3.73
N TYR A 89 -9.59 13.81 4.09
CA TYR A 89 -9.28 12.63 4.91
C TYR A 89 -9.23 11.38 4.06
N GLY A 90 -8.61 10.32 4.61
CA GLY A 90 -8.55 9.01 3.98
C GLY A 90 -7.95 7.95 4.87
N VAL A 91 -8.04 6.70 4.41
CA VAL A 91 -7.42 5.51 5.03
C VAL A 91 -6.78 4.63 3.95
N CYS A 92 -6.25 3.47 4.32
CA CYS A 92 -5.53 2.57 3.40
C CYS A 92 -6.33 2.17 2.15
N THR A 93 -7.62 1.90 2.30
CA THR A 93 -8.50 1.53 1.19
C THR A 93 -8.74 2.69 0.23
N ASP A 94 -8.74 3.92 0.72
CA ASP A 94 -8.93 5.11 -0.11
C ASP A 94 -7.69 5.35 -1.00
N VAL A 95 -6.48 5.05 -0.53
CA VAL A 95 -5.25 5.08 -1.35
C VAL A 95 -5.38 4.16 -2.56
N VAL A 96 -5.81 2.92 -2.34
CA VAL A 96 -5.99 1.93 -3.40
C VAL A 96 -7.14 2.33 -4.32
N ALA A 97 -8.28 2.72 -3.75
CA ALA A 97 -9.47 3.07 -4.51
C ALA A 97 -9.25 4.28 -5.41
N GLN A 98 -8.54 5.31 -4.95
CA GLN A 98 -8.20 6.49 -5.76
C GLN A 98 -7.21 6.15 -6.89
N GLY A 99 -6.23 5.28 -6.63
CA GLY A 99 -5.31 4.81 -7.66
C GLY A 99 -6.03 4.09 -8.80
N LEU A 100 -6.94 3.17 -8.45
CA LEU A 100 -7.69 2.40 -9.42
C LEU A 100 -8.78 3.23 -10.13
N LEU A 101 -9.47 4.13 -9.42
CA LEU A 101 -10.54 4.96 -9.99
C LEU A 101 -10.05 5.75 -11.20
N HIS A 102 -8.89 6.38 -11.08
CA HIS A 102 -8.32 7.20 -12.13
C HIS A 102 -7.65 6.40 -13.26
N ALA A 103 -7.45 5.10 -13.06
CA ALA A 103 -7.07 4.14 -14.10
C ALA A 103 -8.29 3.40 -14.70
N GLY A 104 -9.51 3.94 -14.51
CA GLY A 104 -10.74 3.40 -15.10
C GLY A 104 -11.41 2.26 -14.31
N TYR A 105 -10.99 1.98 -13.06
CA TYR A 105 -11.54 0.92 -12.22
C TYR A 105 -12.26 1.51 -10.99
N ASP A 106 -13.55 1.78 -11.10
CA ASP A 106 -14.36 2.25 -9.96
C ASP A 106 -14.67 1.10 -9.00
N LEU A 107 -13.86 0.97 -7.94
CA LEU A 107 -14.04 -0.09 -6.94
C LEU A 107 -15.38 0.00 -6.21
N GLN A 108 -15.98 1.18 -6.05
CA GLN A 108 -17.30 1.32 -5.45
C GLN A 108 -18.35 0.57 -6.27
N GLN A 109 -18.37 0.83 -7.57
CA GLN A 109 -19.28 0.14 -8.49
C GLN A 109 -18.96 -1.36 -8.61
N LEU A 110 -17.69 -1.69 -8.86
CA LEU A 110 -17.24 -3.05 -9.14
C LEU A 110 -17.49 -4.00 -7.95
N VAL A 111 -17.24 -3.56 -6.72
CA VAL A 111 -17.48 -4.35 -5.51
C VAL A 111 -18.97 -4.47 -5.19
N ASP A 112 -19.76 -3.41 -5.41
CA ASP A 112 -21.21 -3.42 -5.22
C ASP A 112 -21.89 -4.41 -6.17
N GLU A 113 -21.53 -4.38 -7.45
CA GLU A 113 -22.02 -5.32 -8.47
C GLU A 113 -21.65 -6.77 -8.15
N ASP A 114 -20.42 -7.01 -7.64
CA ASP A 114 -19.98 -8.36 -7.29
C ASP A 114 -20.67 -8.88 -6.03
N ILE A 115 -20.86 -8.06 -5.01
CA ILE A 115 -21.65 -8.42 -3.81
C ILE A 115 -23.09 -8.74 -4.20
N ALA A 116 -23.71 -7.96 -5.10
CA ALA A 116 -25.07 -8.22 -5.56
C ALA A 116 -25.20 -9.54 -6.33
N THR A 117 -24.16 -9.92 -7.08
CA THR A 117 -24.15 -11.13 -7.92
C THR A 117 -23.72 -12.38 -7.15
N HIS A 118 -22.77 -12.23 -6.21
CA HIS A 118 -22.15 -13.32 -5.45
C HIS A 118 -22.16 -13.05 -3.92
N PRO A 119 -23.33 -12.80 -3.30
CA PRO A 119 -23.41 -12.37 -1.90
C PRO A 119 -22.78 -13.36 -0.92
N ASP A 120 -22.82 -14.66 -1.23
CA ASP A 120 -22.27 -15.73 -0.37
C ASP A 120 -20.74 -15.71 -0.27
N MET A 121 -20.05 -14.98 -1.15
CA MET A 121 -18.60 -14.81 -1.11
C MET A 121 -18.14 -13.74 -0.11
N TYR A 122 -19.06 -12.89 0.33
CA TYR A 122 -18.78 -11.73 1.17
C TYR A 122 -19.42 -11.89 2.54
N GLU A 123 -18.70 -11.50 3.59
CA GLU A 123 -19.24 -11.42 4.96
C GLU A 123 -19.97 -10.08 5.16
N VAL A 124 -21.08 -9.87 4.40
CA VAL A 124 -21.87 -8.64 4.41
C VAL A 124 -23.31 -8.97 4.75
N GLU A 125 -23.80 -8.55 5.93
CA GLU A 125 -25.20 -8.75 6.33
C GLU A 125 -26.17 -7.89 5.52
N LYS A 126 -25.77 -6.67 5.21
CA LYS A 126 -26.52 -5.70 4.41
C LYS A 126 -25.52 -4.93 3.54
N ALA A 127 -25.65 -5.05 2.23
CA ALA A 127 -24.82 -4.32 1.29
C ALA A 127 -25.01 -2.80 1.42
N ASP A 128 -23.90 -2.09 1.38
CA ASP A 128 -23.84 -0.64 1.37
C ASP A 128 -22.67 -0.21 0.44
N PRO A 129 -22.97 0.23 -0.80
CA PRO A 129 -21.95 0.57 -1.78
C PRO A 129 -21.01 1.69 -1.30
N ASN A 130 -21.44 2.51 -0.35
CA ASN A 130 -20.62 3.61 0.15
C ASN A 130 -19.51 3.18 1.13
N ILE A 131 -19.54 1.94 1.63
CA ILE A 131 -18.55 1.45 2.60
C ILE A 131 -17.96 0.09 2.24
N ASP A 132 -18.66 -0.75 1.45
CA ASP A 132 -18.22 -2.12 1.21
C ASP A 132 -16.90 -2.21 0.45
N PHE A 133 -16.65 -1.35 -0.54
CA PHE A 133 -15.37 -1.26 -1.24
C PHE A 133 -14.24 -0.66 -0.37
N ARG A 134 -14.56 -0.09 0.78
CA ARG A 134 -13.60 0.44 1.77
C ARG A 134 -13.30 -0.53 2.90
N ARG A 135 -13.71 -1.80 2.75
CA ARG A 135 -13.40 -2.90 3.69
C ARG A 135 -12.36 -3.82 3.09
N VAL A 136 -11.18 -3.90 3.73
CA VAL A 136 -10.05 -4.73 3.28
C VAL A 136 -10.47 -6.17 2.97
N ARG A 137 -11.34 -6.78 3.80
CA ARG A 137 -11.83 -8.14 3.59
C ARG A 137 -12.61 -8.29 2.28
N ASN A 138 -13.44 -7.30 1.93
CA ASN A 138 -14.22 -7.33 0.69
C ASN A 138 -13.32 -7.12 -0.53
N LEU A 139 -12.37 -6.19 -0.45
CA LEU A 139 -11.36 -6.00 -1.48
C LEU A 139 -10.49 -7.24 -1.69
N LEU A 140 -10.15 -7.98 -0.64
CA LEU A 140 -9.42 -9.25 -0.76
C LEU A 140 -10.23 -10.29 -1.53
N VAL A 141 -11.54 -10.39 -1.30
CA VAL A 141 -12.44 -11.28 -2.06
C VAL A 141 -12.47 -10.84 -3.52
N TYR A 142 -12.71 -9.57 -3.77
CA TYR A 142 -12.79 -9.00 -5.11
C TYR A 142 -11.50 -9.27 -5.91
N PHE A 143 -10.33 -8.90 -5.38
CA PHE A 143 -9.07 -9.09 -6.10
C PHE A 143 -8.70 -10.56 -6.32
N LYS A 144 -9.07 -11.46 -5.42
CA LYS A 144 -8.90 -12.91 -5.64
C LYS A 144 -9.68 -13.43 -6.84
N ASN A 145 -10.81 -12.82 -7.14
CA ASN A 145 -11.69 -13.26 -8.22
C ASN A 145 -11.37 -12.59 -9.56
N TYR A 146 -10.90 -11.34 -9.55
CA TYR A 146 -10.82 -10.50 -10.74
C TYR A 146 -9.43 -9.99 -11.09
N ALA A 147 -8.43 -10.21 -10.25
CA ALA A 147 -7.06 -9.81 -10.50
C ALA A 147 -6.12 -11.02 -10.61
N ILE A 148 -4.97 -10.84 -11.22
CA ILE A 148 -3.92 -11.86 -11.25
C ILE A 148 -3.34 -12.01 -9.85
N SER A 149 -3.46 -13.22 -9.27
CA SER A 149 -2.81 -13.55 -8.00
C SER A 149 -1.32 -13.84 -8.23
N LEU A 150 -0.48 -13.12 -7.51
CA LEU A 150 0.98 -13.23 -7.56
C LEU A 150 1.55 -13.86 -6.29
N THR A 151 2.87 -14.11 -6.27
CA THR A 151 3.57 -14.62 -5.10
C THR A 151 3.51 -13.64 -3.93
N THR A 152 3.38 -14.17 -2.70
CA THR A 152 3.53 -13.38 -1.46
C THR A 152 4.93 -13.53 -0.85
N ASP A 153 5.83 -14.25 -1.51
CA ASP A 153 7.23 -14.38 -1.11
C ASP A 153 8.02 -13.13 -1.51
N ILE A 154 8.36 -12.31 -0.54
CA ILE A 154 9.08 -11.04 -0.75
C ILE A 154 10.53 -11.24 -1.22
N SER A 155 11.07 -12.46 -1.16
CA SER A 155 12.41 -12.77 -1.67
C SER A 155 12.46 -12.87 -3.20
N GLN A 156 11.31 -13.09 -3.86
CA GLN A 156 11.15 -13.07 -5.31
C GLN A 156 10.96 -11.62 -5.78
N ILE A 157 12.00 -10.80 -5.60
CA ILE A 157 11.91 -9.35 -5.74
C ILE A 157 11.48 -8.86 -7.13
N ASP A 158 11.73 -9.62 -8.18
CA ASP A 158 11.36 -9.34 -9.56
C ASP A 158 9.86 -9.49 -9.85
N GLU A 159 9.15 -10.32 -9.07
CA GLU A 159 7.71 -10.51 -9.17
C GLU A 159 6.90 -9.31 -8.63
N TRP A 160 7.52 -8.48 -7.81
CA TRP A 160 6.89 -7.32 -7.19
C TRP A 160 7.10 -6.06 -8.03
N GLN A 161 6.04 -5.49 -8.57
CA GLN A 161 6.12 -4.34 -9.47
C GLN A 161 5.32 -3.15 -8.94
N GLY A 162 5.76 -1.94 -9.29
CA GLY A 162 5.01 -0.73 -8.96
C GLY A 162 3.61 -0.78 -9.57
N GLY A 163 2.59 -0.40 -8.78
CA GLY A 163 1.18 -0.50 -9.18
C GLY A 163 0.48 -1.81 -8.75
N ASP A 164 1.22 -2.85 -8.33
CA ASP A 164 0.62 -4.05 -7.75
C ASP A 164 -0.13 -3.71 -6.44
N ILE A 165 -1.16 -4.49 -6.14
CA ILE A 165 -1.96 -4.35 -4.93
C ILE A 165 -1.47 -5.37 -3.90
N ILE A 166 -1.13 -4.91 -2.70
CA ILE A 166 -0.79 -5.78 -1.59
C ILE A 166 -1.85 -5.73 -0.51
N VAL A 167 -2.28 -6.91 -0.06
CA VAL A 167 -3.28 -7.06 0.99
C VAL A 167 -2.68 -7.78 2.19
N PHE A 168 -2.80 -7.16 3.34
CA PHE A 168 -2.49 -7.73 4.66
C PHE A 168 -3.81 -8.11 5.36
N LYS A 169 -3.75 -8.84 6.47
CA LYS A 169 -4.97 -9.28 7.19
C LYS A 169 -5.97 -8.14 7.52
N LYS A 170 -5.48 -6.93 7.80
CA LYS A 170 -6.30 -5.77 8.19
C LYS A 170 -5.85 -4.47 7.52
N HIS A 171 -5.07 -4.56 6.46
CA HIS A 171 -4.50 -3.40 5.78
C HIS A 171 -4.31 -3.68 4.30
N ILE A 172 -4.20 -2.62 3.50
CA ILE A 172 -4.00 -2.73 2.05
C ILE A 172 -3.13 -1.56 1.58
N GLY A 173 -2.44 -1.72 0.48
CA GLY A 173 -1.64 -0.67 -0.15
C GLY A 173 -1.28 -1.00 -1.59
N ILE A 174 -0.54 -0.11 -2.22
CA ILE A 174 0.01 -0.27 -3.56
C ILE A 174 1.53 -0.44 -3.45
N VAL A 175 2.06 -1.40 -4.19
CA VAL A 175 3.51 -1.63 -4.31
C VAL A 175 4.13 -0.47 -5.08
N SER A 176 5.23 0.06 -4.56
CA SER A 176 6.01 1.11 -5.22
C SER A 176 7.03 0.50 -6.20
N ASP A 177 7.48 1.28 -7.16
CA ASP A 177 8.67 1.03 -7.99
C ASP A 177 9.98 1.35 -7.26
N MET A 178 9.91 2.01 -6.07
CA MET A 178 11.05 2.23 -5.19
C MET A 178 11.29 1.03 -4.30
N ARG A 179 12.58 0.69 -4.11
CA ARG A 179 13.03 -0.49 -3.36
C ARG A 179 13.99 -0.13 -2.24
N ASN A 180 14.08 -0.99 -1.24
CA ASN A 180 15.10 -0.90 -0.21
C ASN A 180 16.43 -1.52 -0.69
N ARG A 181 17.45 -1.53 0.17
CA ARG A 181 18.79 -2.07 -0.15
C ARG A 181 18.81 -3.57 -0.48
N ASN A 182 17.78 -4.31 -0.15
CA ASN A 182 17.63 -5.74 -0.40
C ASN A 182 16.79 -6.03 -1.66
N GLY A 183 16.35 -4.98 -2.38
CA GLY A 183 15.50 -5.08 -3.55
C GLY A 183 14.02 -5.24 -3.23
N VAL A 184 13.63 -5.27 -1.94
CA VAL A 184 12.25 -5.37 -1.53
C VAL A 184 11.55 -4.02 -1.74
N PRO A 185 10.36 -3.98 -2.37
CA PRO A 185 9.70 -2.72 -2.69
C PRO A 185 9.13 -2.01 -1.46
N PHE A 186 9.04 -0.70 -1.55
CA PHE A 186 8.26 0.13 -0.63
C PHE A 186 6.77 -0.07 -0.89
N ILE A 187 5.94 0.27 0.09
CA ILE A 187 4.49 0.24 -0.04
C ILE A 187 3.94 1.65 0.13
N ILE A 188 3.05 2.03 -0.79
CA ILE A 188 2.28 3.26 -0.70
C ILE A 188 0.97 2.94 0.02
N HIS A 189 0.79 3.50 1.21
CA HIS A 189 -0.36 3.20 2.08
C HIS A 189 -0.65 4.33 3.05
N HIS A 190 -1.79 4.26 3.75
CA HIS A 190 -2.15 5.18 4.83
C HIS A 190 -2.64 4.39 6.04
N ALA A 191 -1.77 4.17 7.03
CA ALA A 191 -2.00 3.19 8.10
C ALA A 191 -2.58 3.78 9.39
N ASN A 192 -2.19 5.01 9.74
CA ASN A 192 -2.56 5.61 11.02
C ASN A 192 -2.23 7.11 11.05
N PRO A 193 -2.78 7.89 12.05
CA PRO A 193 -2.58 9.34 12.12
C PRO A 193 -1.15 9.79 12.50
N TYR A 194 -0.28 8.86 12.88
CA TYR A 194 1.12 9.16 13.27
C TYR A 194 2.11 8.86 12.14
N GLN A 195 1.65 8.25 11.05
CA GLN A 195 2.45 7.97 9.87
C GLN A 195 3.04 9.27 9.29
N LYS A 196 4.33 9.26 8.96
CA LYS A 196 5.04 10.45 8.47
C LYS A 196 5.20 10.47 6.95
N HIS A 197 5.20 9.30 6.33
CA HIS A 197 5.39 9.13 4.90
C HIS A 197 4.37 8.12 4.39
N TYR A 198 3.78 8.37 3.22
CA TYR A 198 2.83 7.41 2.63
C TYR A 198 3.53 6.25 1.95
N GLU A 199 4.79 6.40 1.54
CA GLU A 199 5.60 5.39 0.87
C GLU A 199 6.70 4.92 1.82
N GLU A 200 6.53 3.72 2.40
CA GLU A 200 7.32 3.20 3.51
C GLU A 200 7.90 1.80 3.23
N ASP A 201 9.09 1.54 3.78
CA ASP A 201 9.77 0.24 3.77
C ASP A 201 9.22 -0.63 4.90
N ILE A 202 8.15 -1.37 4.64
CA ILE A 202 7.45 -2.14 5.66
C ILE A 202 7.42 -3.66 5.43
N LEU A 203 7.65 -4.14 4.19
CA LEU A 203 7.38 -5.53 3.84
C LEU A 203 8.21 -6.54 4.63
N GLU A 204 9.49 -6.29 4.84
CA GLU A 204 10.37 -7.19 5.58
C GLU A 204 9.97 -7.35 7.06
N ASN A 205 9.19 -6.40 7.59
CA ASN A 205 8.68 -6.42 8.95
C ASN A 205 7.25 -6.96 9.07
N ARG A 206 6.65 -7.43 7.95
CA ARG A 206 5.27 -7.92 7.89
C ARG A 206 5.23 -9.45 7.76
N GLN A 207 4.38 -10.08 8.57
CA GLN A 207 4.12 -11.54 8.55
C GLN A 207 2.65 -11.87 8.25
N ASP A 208 1.89 -10.86 7.85
CA ASP A 208 0.44 -10.94 7.69
C ASP A 208 -0.01 -10.61 6.25
N ILE A 209 0.88 -10.80 5.27
CA ILE A 209 0.54 -10.70 3.84
C ILE A 209 -0.42 -11.85 3.51
N VAL A 210 -1.59 -11.52 2.93
CA VAL A 210 -2.64 -12.50 2.57
C VAL A 210 -3.01 -12.44 1.09
N GLY A 211 -2.44 -11.50 0.34
CA GLY A 211 -2.62 -11.38 -1.10
C GLY A 211 -1.66 -10.40 -1.72
N HIS A 212 -1.25 -10.70 -2.95
CA HIS A 212 -0.50 -9.85 -3.86
C HIS A 212 -1.13 -9.99 -5.24
N PHE A 213 -1.56 -8.90 -5.82
CA PHE A 213 -2.39 -8.89 -7.02
C PHE A 213 -1.93 -7.85 -8.03
N ARG A 214 -2.20 -8.15 -9.31
CA ARG A 214 -1.99 -7.23 -10.44
C ARG A 214 -3.28 -7.12 -11.23
N ILE A 215 -3.67 -5.90 -11.56
CA ILE A 215 -4.73 -5.62 -12.52
C ILE A 215 -4.15 -5.78 -13.93
N SER A 216 -4.85 -6.50 -14.81
CA SER A 216 -4.46 -6.65 -16.21
C SER A 216 -5.66 -7.02 -17.09
#